data_13f3793cd7c082da55e73ba96f466919
#
_entry.id   13f3793cd7c082da55e73ba96f466919
#
_cell.length_a   1.000
_cell.length_b   1.000
_cell.length_c   1.000
_cell.angle_alpha   90.00
_cell.angle_beta   90.00
_cell.angle_gamma   90.00
#
_symmetry.space_group_name_H-M   'P 1'
#
loop_
_entity.id
_entity.type
_entity.pdbx_description
1 polymer ?
#
loop_
_entity_poly.entity_id
_entity_poly.type
_entity_poly.pdbx_seq_one_letter_code
_entity_poly.pdbx_strand_id
1 'polypeptide(L)'
;LEGADIGEAYHQDFGRFRNTAPRLVMRPASTEQVSRVMAMCNEAAQPIVAQGGMTGLVDGAVPNKNEIAINLERMRNLIEFDEASATMTVEAGMPLQTVQEIADEQGFLFPLDIGARGSCTVGGNISTNAGGNRVIRYGMMRDMVLGLEAVLADGTIISSLNKMIKNNA
;
A
#
# COMPACT_ATOMS: atom_id res chain seq x y z
N LEU A 1 16.33 5.78 6.62
CA LEU A 1 16.77 7.16 6.40
C LEU A 1 16.61 7.95 7.70
N GLU A 2 17.54 8.82 8.02
CA GLU A 2 17.56 9.57 9.26
C GLU A 2 18.03 11.02 8.99
N GLY A 3 17.49 11.96 9.76
CA GLY A 3 17.91 13.36 9.70
C GLY A 3 17.85 13.97 8.29
N ALA A 4 18.96 14.50 7.80
CA ALA A 4 19.04 15.17 6.50
C ALA A 4 18.83 14.22 5.27
N ASP A 5 18.93 12.91 5.47
CA ASP A 5 18.69 11.93 4.41
C ASP A 5 17.19 11.69 4.14
N ILE A 6 16.31 12.21 5.00
CA ILE A 6 14.87 12.12 4.82
C ILE A 6 14.43 13.22 3.85
N GLY A 7 14.14 12.83 2.62
CA GLY A 7 13.64 13.75 1.61
C GLY A 7 12.21 14.22 1.86
N GLU A 8 11.82 15.34 1.27
CA GLU A 8 10.48 15.94 1.40
C GLU A 8 9.33 15.04 0.97
N ALA A 9 9.60 14.03 0.12
CA ALA A 9 8.61 13.05 -0.34
C ALA A 9 7.96 12.24 0.81
N TYR A 10 8.59 12.19 1.98
CA TYR A 10 8.06 11.49 3.17
C TYR A 10 7.34 12.39 4.15
N HIS A 11 7.32 13.73 3.91
CA HIS A 11 6.85 14.73 4.88
C HIS A 11 5.40 15.12 4.67
N GLN A 12 4.88 15.02 3.46
CA GLN A 12 3.55 15.49 3.07
C GLN A 12 2.91 14.60 2.02
N ASP A 13 1.60 14.54 1.99
CA ASP A 13 0.84 13.91 0.93
C ASP A 13 0.38 14.94 -0.14
N PHE A 14 -0.43 14.50 -1.09
CA PHE A 14 -0.93 15.37 -2.17
C PHE A 14 -1.87 16.47 -1.65
N GLY A 15 -2.54 16.25 -0.53
CA GLY A 15 -3.43 17.25 0.12
C GLY A 15 -2.68 18.46 0.63
N ARG A 16 -1.43 18.31 1.04
CA ARG A 16 -0.51 19.38 1.49
C ARG A 16 -1.04 20.23 2.66
N PHE A 17 -1.90 19.67 3.50
CA PHE A 17 -2.39 20.38 4.68
C PHE A 17 -1.34 20.45 5.79
N ARG A 18 -0.52 19.40 5.90
CA ARG A 18 0.61 19.34 6.84
C ARG A 18 1.89 18.97 6.10
N ASN A 19 3.00 19.47 6.61
CA ASN A 19 4.35 19.10 6.17
C ASN A 19 5.17 18.81 7.43
N THR A 20 5.37 17.54 7.75
CA THR A 20 6.05 17.11 8.98
C THR A 20 7.04 16.01 8.64
N ALA A 21 8.31 16.22 8.95
CA ALA A 21 9.32 15.19 8.81
C ALA A 21 9.08 14.07 9.85
N PRO A 22 9.11 12.80 9.45
CA PRO A 22 9.14 11.70 10.41
C PRO A 22 10.47 11.69 11.16
N ARG A 23 10.48 11.08 12.35
CA ARG A 23 11.72 10.86 13.09
C ARG A 23 12.71 9.97 12.35
N LEU A 24 12.20 8.99 11.65
CA LEU A 24 12.96 7.97 10.89
C LEU A 24 12.07 7.43 9.76
N VAL A 25 12.67 7.09 8.62
CA VAL A 25 11.98 6.36 7.55
C VAL A 25 12.58 4.97 7.42
N MET A 26 11.76 3.96 7.69
CA MET A 26 12.05 2.56 7.45
C MET A 26 11.50 2.15 6.09
N ARG A 27 12.31 1.47 5.28
CA ARG A 27 11.94 1.00 3.93
C ARG A 27 12.15 -0.51 3.83
N PRO A 28 11.28 -1.31 4.41
CA PRO A 28 11.37 -2.77 4.33
C PRO A 28 11.22 -3.24 2.88
N ALA A 29 11.84 -4.39 2.59
CA ALA A 29 11.81 -5.02 1.27
C ALA A 29 11.12 -6.41 1.31
N SER A 30 10.57 -6.80 2.46
CA SER A 30 9.80 -8.04 2.59
C SER A 30 8.83 -7.97 3.78
N THR A 31 7.83 -8.85 3.79
CA THR A 31 6.86 -8.99 4.89
C THR A 31 7.55 -9.26 6.24
N GLU A 32 8.61 -10.09 6.26
CA GLU A 32 9.35 -10.40 7.48
C GLU A 32 10.10 -9.16 8.02
N GLN A 33 10.57 -8.29 7.13
CA GLN A 33 11.19 -7.03 7.55
C GLN A 33 10.14 -6.08 8.13
N VAL A 34 8.94 -6.00 7.53
CA VAL A 34 7.82 -5.24 8.10
C VAL A 34 7.47 -5.78 9.47
N SER A 35 7.30 -7.09 9.61
CA SER A 35 6.98 -7.77 10.87
C SER A 35 7.98 -7.42 11.98
N ARG A 36 9.28 -7.51 11.70
CA ARG A 36 10.33 -7.17 12.68
C ARG A 36 10.29 -5.71 13.09
N VAL A 37 10.11 -4.80 12.14
CA VAL A 37 10.01 -3.35 12.45
C VAL A 37 8.79 -3.08 13.30
N MET A 38 7.63 -3.67 12.97
CA MET A 38 6.40 -3.52 13.75
C MET A 38 6.57 -4.03 15.18
N ALA A 39 7.13 -5.24 15.37
CA ALA A 39 7.37 -5.80 16.69
C ALA A 39 8.29 -4.91 17.54
N MET A 40 9.41 -4.43 16.98
CA MET A 40 10.34 -3.54 17.67
C MET A 40 9.66 -2.21 18.06
N CYS A 41 8.86 -1.61 17.17
CA CYS A 41 8.12 -0.39 17.48
C CYS A 41 7.07 -0.62 18.57
N ASN A 42 6.39 -1.75 18.54
CA ASN A 42 5.41 -2.12 19.56
C ASN A 42 6.05 -2.30 20.94
N GLU A 43 7.15 -3.03 21.03
CA GLU A 43 7.92 -3.21 22.29
C GLU A 43 8.41 -1.88 22.86
N ALA A 44 8.83 -0.95 21.99
CA ALA A 44 9.30 0.37 22.37
C ALA A 44 8.17 1.39 22.61
N ALA A 45 6.91 1.01 22.44
CA ALA A 45 5.75 1.92 22.40
C ALA A 45 5.99 3.11 21.44
N GLN A 46 6.71 2.88 20.33
CA GLN A 46 7.04 3.89 19.33
C GLN A 46 5.91 4.03 18.32
N PRO A 47 5.24 5.20 18.22
CA PRO A 47 4.20 5.40 17.23
C PRO A 47 4.77 5.39 15.81
N ILE A 48 3.98 4.84 14.88
CA ILE A 48 4.33 4.70 13.47
C ILE A 48 3.24 5.26 12.57
N VAL A 49 3.63 5.61 11.34
CA VAL A 49 2.72 5.88 10.23
C VAL A 49 3.11 5.03 9.03
N ALA A 50 2.12 4.35 8.43
CA ALA A 50 2.35 3.61 7.19
C ALA A 50 2.27 4.56 6.00
N GLN A 51 3.23 4.42 5.07
CA GLN A 51 3.32 5.23 3.86
C GLN A 51 3.36 4.36 2.60
N GLY A 52 2.61 4.77 1.59
CA GLY A 52 2.72 4.27 0.22
C GLY A 52 3.21 5.38 -0.70
N GLY A 53 2.46 5.68 -1.76
CA GLY A 53 2.82 6.68 -2.77
C GLY A 53 2.54 8.15 -2.39
N MET A 54 2.17 8.45 -1.17
CA MET A 54 1.89 9.81 -0.65
C MET A 54 0.90 10.62 -1.51
N THR A 55 -0.06 9.95 -2.11
CA THR A 55 -1.09 10.55 -2.98
C THR A 55 -2.42 10.81 -2.26
N GLY A 56 -2.46 10.68 -0.96
CA GLY A 56 -3.62 10.97 -0.11
C GLY A 56 -4.00 12.45 -0.11
N LEU A 57 -5.25 12.74 0.30
CA LEU A 57 -5.82 14.08 0.30
C LEU A 57 -6.19 14.57 1.72
N VAL A 58 -5.94 13.76 2.74
CA VAL A 58 -6.43 14.01 4.11
C VAL A 58 -5.37 13.75 5.19
N ASP A 59 -4.11 13.83 4.80
CA ASP A 59 -2.95 13.66 5.68
C ASP A 59 -2.84 12.29 6.41
N GLY A 60 -3.54 11.26 5.91
CA GLY A 60 -3.53 9.94 6.56
C GLY A 60 -2.16 9.24 6.59
N ALA A 61 -1.26 9.61 5.68
CA ALA A 61 0.10 9.09 5.61
C ALA A 61 1.16 10.13 6.07
N VAL A 62 0.74 11.33 6.47
CA VAL A 62 1.64 12.39 6.93
C VAL A 62 1.99 12.14 8.40
N PRO A 63 3.29 12.04 8.75
CA PRO A 63 3.69 11.72 10.11
C PRO A 63 3.35 12.83 11.11
N ASN A 64 3.19 12.46 12.37
CA ASN A 64 3.31 13.37 13.50
C ASN A 64 4.78 13.48 13.93
N LYS A 65 5.11 14.51 14.71
CA LYS A 65 6.51 14.92 15.01
C LYS A 65 7.42 13.81 15.56
N ASN A 66 6.87 12.77 16.21
CA ASN A 66 7.68 11.71 16.84
C ASN A 66 7.44 10.33 16.20
N GLU A 67 6.72 10.28 15.10
CA GLU A 67 6.42 9.02 14.42
C GLU A 67 7.57 8.56 13.54
N ILE A 68 7.72 7.24 13.43
CA ILE A 68 8.53 6.57 12.42
C ILE A 68 7.64 6.28 11.23
N ALA A 69 8.08 6.64 10.04
CA ALA A 69 7.40 6.26 8.80
C ALA A 69 7.88 4.88 8.34
N ILE A 70 6.94 3.99 8.04
CA ILE A 70 7.20 2.71 7.38
C ILE A 70 6.71 2.84 5.94
N ASN A 71 7.63 3.02 5.00
CA ASN A 71 7.31 3.19 3.59
C ASN A 71 7.55 1.90 2.81
N LEU A 72 6.54 1.43 2.08
CA LEU A 72 6.57 0.15 1.37
C LEU A 72 7.08 0.26 -0.07
N GLU A 73 7.69 1.35 -0.46
CA GLU A 73 8.15 1.61 -1.84
C GLU A 73 9.13 0.59 -2.40
N ARG A 74 9.76 -0.26 -1.57
CA ARG A 74 10.66 -1.33 -2.00
C ARG A 74 9.96 -2.66 -2.25
N MET A 75 8.71 -2.79 -1.83
CA MET A 75 7.89 -3.99 -2.00
C MET A 75 7.02 -3.83 -3.25
N ARG A 76 7.58 -4.11 -4.43
CA ARG A 76 6.95 -3.84 -5.75
C ARG A 76 6.87 -5.06 -6.66
N ASN A 77 7.10 -6.25 -6.13
CA ASN A 77 7.15 -7.45 -6.96
C ASN A 77 5.76 -7.95 -7.33
N LEU A 78 5.62 -8.44 -8.56
CA LEU A 78 4.59 -9.38 -8.93
C LEU A 78 4.99 -10.74 -8.36
N ILE A 79 4.16 -11.31 -7.47
CA ILE A 79 4.39 -12.61 -6.84
C ILE A 79 3.81 -13.71 -7.72
N GLU A 80 2.60 -13.50 -8.24
CA GLU A 80 1.92 -14.46 -9.09
C GLU A 80 0.92 -13.76 -10.02
N PHE A 81 0.81 -14.27 -11.24
CA PHE A 81 -0.29 -13.99 -12.16
C PHE A 81 -0.97 -15.32 -12.52
N ASP A 82 -2.27 -15.40 -12.31
CA ASP A 82 -3.07 -16.58 -12.63
C ASP A 82 -4.12 -16.22 -13.67
N GLU A 83 -3.84 -16.62 -14.91
CA GLU A 83 -4.73 -16.37 -16.06
C GLU A 83 -6.08 -17.08 -15.91
N ALA A 84 -6.10 -18.28 -15.35
CA ALA A 84 -7.32 -19.09 -15.25
C ALA A 84 -8.36 -18.46 -14.30
N SER A 85 -7.91 -17.84 -13.21
CA SER A 85 -8.77 -17.12 -12.26
C SER A 85 -8.84 -15.62 -12.50
N ALA A 86 -8.09 -15.10 -13.49
CA ALA A 86 -7.93 -13.67 -13.77
C ALA A 86 -7.52 -12.88 -12.51
N THR A 87 -6.54 -13.40 -11.77
CA THR A 87 -6.04 -12.79 -10.53
C THR A 87 -4.54 -12.57 -10.57
N MET A 88 -4.08 -11.56 -9.81
CA MET A 88 -2.66 -11.39 -9.55
C MET A 88 -2.41 -11.16 -8.06
N THR A 89 -1.29 -11.66 -7.58
CA THR A 89 -0.77 -11.38 -6.24
C THR A 89 0.43 -10.47 -6.38
N VAL A 90 0.36 -9.30 -5.75
CA VAL A 90 1.38 -8.27 -5.83
C VAL A 90 1.74 -7.74 -4.45
N GLU A 91 2.95 -7.24 -4.30
CA GLU A 91 3.36 -6.56 -3.07
C GLU A 91 2.70 -5.18 -2.94
N ALA A 92 2.46 -4.76 -1.70
CA ALA A 92 1.68 -3.57 -1.36
C ALA A 92 2.23 -2.24 -1.89
N GLY A 93 3.55 -2.14 -2.11
CA GLY A 93 4.22 -0.95 -2.65
C GLY A 93 4.20 -0.86 -4.18
N MET A 94 3.60 -1.83 -4.89
CA MET A 94 3.50 -1.78 -6.34
C MET A 94 2.63 -0.60 -6.79
N PRO A 95 3.10 0.23 -7.77
CA PRO A 95 2.28 1.29 -8.34
C PRO A 95 1.06 0.74 -9.07
N LEU A 96 -0.08 1.44 -8.97
CA LEU A 96 -1.30 1.05 -9.68
C LEU A 96 -1.09 0.95 -11.20
N GLN A 97 -0.33 1.86 -11.78
CA GLN A 97 -0.03 1.85 -13.21
C GLN A 97 0.67 0.55 -13.63
N THR A 98 1.62 0.06 -12.84
CA THR A 98 2.31 -1.21 -13.12
C THR A 98 1.35 -2.40 -13.08
N VAL A 99 0.39 -2.40 -12.14
CA VAL A 99 -0.68 -3.43 -12.10
C VAL A 99 -1.53 -3.39 -13.36
N GLN A 100 -1.88 -2.20 -13.83
CA GLN A 100 -2.66 -2.03 -15.07
C GLN A 100 -1.88 -2.51 -16.31
N GLU A 101 -0.59 -2.16 -16.39
CA GLU A 101 0.30 -2.57 -17.49
C GLU A 101 0.45 -4.09 -17.54
N ILE A 102 0.70 -4.75 -16.39
CA ILE A 102 0.76 -6.22 -16.30
C ILE A 102 -0.57 -6.86 -16.75
N ALA A 103 -1.70 -6.33 -16.31
CA ALA A 103 -3.00 -6.86 -16.71
C ALA A 103 -3.23 -6.71 -18.23
N ASP A 104 -2.91 -5.56 -18.80
CA ASP A 104 -3.08 -5.25 -20.23
C ASP A 104 -2.19 -6.16 -21.11
N GLU A 105 -0.95 -6.37 -20.73
CA GLU A 105 -0.02 -7.28 -21.40
C GLU A 105 -0.53 -8.74 -21.48
N GLN A 106 -1.34 -9.13 -20.50
CA GLN A 106 -1.98 -10.45 -20.46
C GLN A 106 -3.40 -10.48 -21.04
N GLY A 107 -3.86 -9.37 -21.64
CA GLY A 107 -5.19 -9.26 -22.24
C GLY A 107 -6.33 -9.04 -21.25
N PHE A 108 -6.01 -8.61 -20.01
CA PHE A 108 -6.98 -8.31 -18.97
C PHE A 108 -7.06 -6.82 -18.66
N LEU A 109 -8.13 -6.40 -17.99
CA LEU A 109 -8.33 -5.04 -17.50
C LEU A 109 -8.31 -5.03 -15.98
N PHE A 110 -7.37 -4.29 -15.36
CA PHE A 110 -7.51 -3.88 -13.96
C PHE A 110 -8.26 -2.52 -13.90
N PRO A 111 -9.52 -2.51 -13.42
CA PRO A 111 -10.43 -1.39 -13.73
C PRO A 111 -10.31 -0.17 -12.83
N LEU A 112 -9.53 -0.20 -11.74
CA LEU A 112 -9.33 0.97 -10.89
C LEU A 112 -8.64 2.09 -11.70
N ASP A 113 -9.28 3.26 -11.83
CA ASP A 113 -8.80 4.37 -12.65
C ASP A 113 -8.74 5.67 -11.85
N ILE A 114 -7.54 6.00 -11.40
CA ILE A 114 -7.24 7.15 -10.54
C ILE A 114 -6.16 8.01 -11.21
N GLY A 115 -6.28 9.33 -11.13
CA GLY A 115 -5.32 10.27 -11.73
C GLY A 115 -3.87 10.07 -11.24
N ALA A 116 -3.67 9.65 -10.00
CA ALA A 116 -2.36 9.41 -9.39
C ALA A 116 -1.78 8.01 -9.66
N ARG A 117 -2.27 7.27 -10.68
CA ARG A 117 -1.92 5.86 -10.94
C ARG A 117 -0.41 5.57 -11.01
N GLY A 118 0.39 6.51 -11.47
CA GLY A 118 1.85 6.36 -11.54
C GLY A 118 2.57 6.42 -10.19
N SER A 119 1.89 6.94 -9.16
CA SER A 119 2.49 7.16 -7.83
C SER A 119 1.76 6.43 -6.71
N CYS A 120 0.42 6.31 -6.78
CA CYS A 120 -0.34 5.59 -5.77
C CYS A 120 0.01 4.09 -5.80
N THR A 121 -0.01 3.45 -4.64
CA THR A 121 0.36 2.04 -4.48
C THR A 121 -0.85 1.17 -4.16
N VAL A 122 -0.76 -0.11 -4.49
CA VAL A 122 -1.84 -1.09 -4.23
C VAL A 122 -2.24 -1.10 -2.76
N GLY A 123 -1.27 -1.17 -1.84
CA GLY A 123 -1.55 -1.16 -0.40
C GLY A 123 -2.26 0.12 0.05
N GLY A 124 -1.85 1.29 -0.47
CA GLY A 124 -2.52 2.56 -0.20
C GLY A 124 -3.95 2.59 -0.75
N ASN A 125 -4.16 2.09 -1.97
CA ASN A 125 -5.48 2.03 -2.59
C ASN A 125 -6.43 1.09 -1.81
N ILE A 126 -5.92 -0.04 -1.29
CA ILE A 126 -6.68 -0.95 -0.44
C ILE A 126 -7.04 -0.29 0.88
N SER A 127 -6.06 0.32 1.55
CA SER A 127 -6.22 0.94 2.88
C SER A 127 -7.27 2.05 2.89
N THR A 128 -7.38 2.79 1.79
CA THR A 128 -8.33 3.91 1.65
C THR A 128 -9.60 3.53 0.91
N ASN A 129 -9.72 2.27 0.48
CA ASN A 129 -10.80 1.82 -0.40
C ASN A 129 -10.96 2.76 -1.60
N ALA A 130 -9.89 2.96 -2.34
CA ALA A 130 -9.85 3.92 -3.43
C ALA A 130 -10.93 3.65 -4.48
N GLY A 131 -11.62 4.69 -4.87
CA GLY A 131 -12.53 4.71 -6.02
C GLY A 131 -11.87 5.46 -7.17
N GLY A 132 -12.53 5.48 -8.33
CA GLY A 132 -12.02 6.19 -9.50
C GLY A 132 -13.12 6.44 -10.50
N ASN A 133 -12.72 6.83 -11.72
CA ASN A 133 -13.67 7.22 -12.78
C ASN A 133 -14.61 6.07 -13.23
N ARG A 134 -14.23 4.82 -12.96
CA ARG A 134 -14.97 3.64 -13.39
C ARG A 134 -15.78 2.95 -12.28
N VAL A 135 -15.90 3.60 -11.11
CA VAL A 135 -16.52 3.03 -9.92
C VAL A 135 -17.97 2.57 -10.11
N ILE A 136 -18.74 3.28 -10.91
CA ILE A 136 -20.17 2.94 -11.19
C ILE A 136 -20.27 1.55 -11.84
N ARG A 137 -19.33 1.17 -12.68
CA ARG A 137 -19.38 -0.11 -13.40
C ARG A 137 -18.65 -1.22 -12.65
N TYR A 138 -17.52 -0.93 -12.02
CA TYR A 138 -16.58 -1.93 -11.54
C TYR A 138 -16.43 -1.97 -10.01
N GLY A 139 -17.07 -1.04 -9.30
CA GLY A 139 -16.93 -0.94 -7.85
C GLY A 139 -15.64 -0.21 -7.43
N MET A 140 -15.37 -0.25 -6.14
CA MET A 140 -14.21 0.35 -5.50
C MET A 140 -13.10 -0.70 -5.31
N MET A 141 -11.92 -0.29 -4.86
CA MET A 141 -10.78 -1.19 -4.66
C MET A 141 -11.12 -2.42 -3.81
N ARG A 142 -11.96 -2.26 -2.77
CA ARG A 142 -12.44 -3.35 -1.91
C ARG A 142 -13.09 -4.50 -2.68
N ASP A 143 -13.84 -4.17 -3.73
CA ASP A 143 -14.58 -5.15 -4.53
C ASP A 143 -13.66 -5.99 -5.43
N MET A 144 -12.44 -5.49 -5.65
CA MET A 144 -11.42 -6.10 -6.51
C MET A 144 -10.43 -6.99 -5.71
N VAL A 145 -10.50 -6.98 -4.37
CA VAL A 145 -9.56 -7.70 -3.51
C VAL A 145 -10.15 -9.02 -3.06
N LEU A 146 -9.51 -10.13 -3.42
CA LEU A 146 -9.90 -11.48 -3.03
C LEU A 146 -9.22 -11.94 -1.74
N GLY A 147 -7.97 -11.55 -1.54
CA GLY A 147 -7.19 -11.93 -0.37
C GLY A 147 -6.15 -10.87 0.01
N LEU A 148 -5.69 -10.94 1.24
CA LEU A 148 -4.73 -10.01 1.82
C LEU A 148 -3.70 -10.74 2.67
N GLU A 149 -2.48 -10.21 2.68
CA GLU A 149 -1.51 -10.42 3.72
C GLU A 149 -1.32 -9.10 4.47
N ALA A 150 -1.33 -9.16 5.80
CA ALA A 150 -1.17 -7.98 6.65
C ALA A 150 -0.28 -8.29 7.84
N VAL A 151 0.42 -7.27 8.32
CA VAL A 151 1.24 -7.32 9.54
C VAL A 151 0.53 -6.51 10.61
N LEU A 152 0.26 -7.15 11.75
CA LEU A 152 -0.36 -6.50 12.91
C LEU A 152 0.67 -5.65 13.68
N ALA A 153 0.18 -4.86 14.63
CA ALA A 153 1.01 -3.97 15.43
C ALA A 153 2.11 -4.72 16.22
N ASP A 154 1.84 -5.93 16.68
CA ASP A 154 2.80 -6.79 17.39
C ASP A 154 3.78 -7.54 16.48
N GLY A 155 3.70 -7.31 15.17
CA GLY A 155 4.50 -8.00 14.17
C GLY A 155 3.91 -9.32 13.66
N THR A 156 2.76 -9.76 14.17
CA THR A 156 2.09 -10.98 13.69
C THR A 156 1.70 -10.83 12.23
N ILE A 157 2.08 -11.81 11.42
CA ILE A 157 1.68 -11.87 10.00
C ILE A 157 0.39 -12.68 9.89
N ILE A 158 -0.65 -12.07 9.33
CA ILE A 158 -1.89 -12.74 8.94
C ILE A 158 -1.97 -12.79 7.42
N SER A 159 -2.24 -13.97 6.87
CA SER A 159 -2.36 -14.16 5.44
C SER A 159 -3.68 -14.87 5.11
N SER A 160 -4.42 -14.32 4.16
CA SER A 160 -5.63 -14.88 3.57
C SER A 160 -5.56 -14.72 2.06
N LEU A 161 -4.43 -15.14 1.48
CA LEU A 161 -4.19 -15.11 0.03
C LEU A 161 -4.89 -16.31 -0.62
N ASN A 162 -6.21 -16.24 -0.71
CA ASN A 162 -7.00 -17.23 -1.44
C ASN A 162 -7.58 -16.61 -2.71
N LYS A 163 -7.74 -17.43 -3.75
CA LYS A 163 -8.26 -17.02 -5.05
C LYS A 163 -9.77 -17.25 -5.19
N MET A 164 -10.44 -17.63 -4.12
CA MET A 164 -11.88 -17.89 -4.14
C MET A 164 -12.62 -16.55 -4.11
N ILE A 165 -13.48 -16.34 -5.10
CA ILE A 165 -14.42 -15.23 -5.09
C ILE A 165 -15.30 -15.38 -3.85
N LYS A 166 -15.37 -14.34 -3.04
CA LYS A 166 -16.21 -14.31 -1.85
C LYS A 166 -17.66 -14.56 -2.26
N ASN A 167 -18.17 -15.72 -1.89
CA ASN A 167 -19.59 -15.99 -2.03
C ASN A 167 -20.29 -15.35 -0.82
N ASN A 168 -21.01 -14.25 -1.04
CA ASN A 168 -21.83 -13.58 -0.04
C ASN A 168 -23.20 -14.26 0.05
N ALA A 169 -23.21 -15.60 0.10
CA ALA A 169 -24.45 -16.35 0.35
C ALA A 169 -24.75 -16.38 1.86
#